data_e1e2b4bc9d841e26c65c44b9084fc44a
#
_entry.id   e1e2b4bc9d841e26c65c44b9084fc44a
#
_cell.length_a   1.000
_cell.length_b   1.000
_cell.length_c   1.000
_cell.angle_alpha   90.00
_cell.angle_beta   90.00
_cell.angle_gamma   90.00
#
_symmetry.space_group_name_H-M   'P 1'
#
loop_
_entity.id
_entity.type
_entity.pdbx_description
1 polymer ?
#
loop_
_entity_poly.entity_id
_entity_poly.type
_entity_poly.pdbx_seq_one_letter_code
_entity_poly.pdbx_strand_id
1 'polypeptide(L)'
;SLCLWVGALVALGLMKKASWRALGAGAAAVAVLFGVSAGVRAVQLSAPERASYLAWQAARTQAIDYGGLAAAEAEALEAAGLTPEMAELALSGCLLDASVTTEALAALEPPEEAHTPQEALETLRVLFRRSRGAYWACAALAGLCALAALLALAGPRGSRLWPFLASAGVGLAAAAMLLYLAWMGRLPARAAMTVLLPAVALALWLVLHGAAGLWTSGSGPRRAAAVAAVLVGAAMLAPCARAAYHSTYNPDPAQGESACTRLERYALAHGDRLFIADLSLGDDRSLFPDWSAGKPANLLLAWGGWNNHSEGYCAAFARFGYAHDGFRIADFADSPLRLVTGAGAQPSDAFMACLNRQLGRPVTAVLEAEEGVFAVYAFTTETADKGDGNP
;
A
#
# COMPACT_ATOMS: atom_id res chain seq x y z
N SER A 1 10.14 5.84 10.59
CA SER A 1 11.50 5.29 10.28
C SER A 1 12.62 6.17 10.84
N LEU A 2 12.53 7.51 10.81
CA LEU A 2 13.57 8.40 11.31
C LEU A 2 13.92 8.17 12.79
N CYS A 3 12.90 8.02 13.65
CA CYS A 3 13.11 7.76 15.09
C CYS A 3 13.88 6.45 15.35
N LEU A 4 13.67 5.42 14.52
CA LEU A 4 14.43 4.18 14.59
C LEU A 4 15.89 4.36 14.20
N TRP A 5 16.17 5.16 13.16
CA TRP A 5 17.54 5.48 12.74
C TRP A 5 18.26 6.35 13.78
N VAL A 6 17.59 7.34 14.32
CA VAL A 6 18.15 8.17 15.41
C VAL A 6 18.39 7.31 16.65
N GLY A 7 17.44 6.46 17.04
CA GLY A 7 17.61 5.50 18.14
C GLY A 7 18.78 4.55 17.91
N ALA A 8 18.95 4.04 16.67
CA ALA A 8 20.07 3.19 16.29
C ALA A 8 21.42 3.93 16.39
N LEU A 9 21.49 5.16 15.92
CA LEU A 9 22.71 5.98 16.04
C LEU A 9 23.07 6.29 17.48
N VAL A 10 22.09 6.60 18.32
CA VAL A 10 22.28 6.80 19.76
C VAL A 10 22.73 5.51 20.43
N ALA A 11 22.10 4.37 20.14
CA ALA A 11 22.50 3.06 20.65
C ALA A 11 23.93 2.69 20.23
N LEU A 12 24.31 2.92 18.97
CA LEU A 12 25.67 2.73 18.46
C LEU A 12 26.68 3.62 19.18
N GLY A 13 26.32 4.87 19.45
CA GLY A 13 27.15 5.80 20.19
C GLY A 13 27.37 5.41 21.65
N LEU A 14 26.33 4.87 22.27
CA LEU A 14 26.39 4.40 23.67
C LEU A 14 27.11 3.05 23.80
N MET A 15 27.06 2.16 22.80
CA MET A 15 27.67 0.82 22.84
C MET A 15 29.18 0.80 22.63
N LYS A 16 29.73 1.77 21.94
CA LYS A 16 31.17 1.89 21.72
C LYS A 16 31.61 3.28 22.13
N LYS A 17 32.88 3.40 22.51
CA LYS A 17 33.64 4.65 22.49
C LYS A 17 33.71 5.21 21.04
N ALA A 18 32.55 5.28 20.39
CA ALA A 18 32.44 5.91 19.08
C ALA A 18 32.92 7.34 19.28
N SER A 19 33.87 7.74 18.49
CA SER A 19 34.33 9.11 18.53
C SER A 19 33.11 10.00 18.26
N TRP A 20 32.95 11.08 18.98
CA TRP A 20 31.92 12.09 18.73
C TRP A 20 31.85 12.51 17.26
N ARG A 21 32.97 12.35 16.53
CA ARG A 21 33.07 12.55 15.10
C ARG A 21 32.24 11.54 14.27
N ALA A 22 32.21 10.25 14.64
CA ALA A 22 31.41 9.27 13.95
C ALA A 22 29.89 9.47 14.20
N LEU A 23 29.53 9.85 15.44
CA LEU A 23 28.14 10.21 15.77
C LEU A 23 27.71 11.48 15.05
N GLY A 24 28.57 12.51 15.03
CA GLY A 24 28.34 13.75 14.31
C GLY A 24 28.19 13.52 12.80
N ALA A 25 29.04 12.68 12.19
CA ALA A 25 28.93 12.32 10.79
C ALA A 25 27.63 11.56 10.47
N GLY A 26 27.22 10.63 11.34
CA GLY A 26 25.94 9.92 11.18
C GLY A 26 24.73 10.86 11.30
N ALA A 27 24.72 11.76 12.29
CA ALA A 27 23.69 12.76 12.46
C ALA A 27 23.64 13.75 11.28
N ALA A 28 24.79 14.18 10.77
CA ALA A 28 24.90 15.04 9.60
C ALA A 28 24.36 14.33 8.35
N ALA A 29 24.70 13.06 8.13
CA ALA A 29 24.18 12.27 7.00
C ALA A 29 22.64 12.16 7.05
N VAL A 30 22.06 11.90 8.22
CA VAL A 30 20.60 11.88 8.43
C VAL A 30 20.00 13.26 8.14
N ALA A 31 20.59 14.34 8.64
CA ALA A 31 20.13 15.71 8.40
C ALA A 31 20.19 16.09 6.91
N VAL A 32 21.26 15.70 6.22
CA VAL A 32 21.39 15.91 4.75
C VAL A 32 20.31 15.16 3.99
N LEU A 33 20.10 13.87 4.28
CA LEU A 33 19.03 13.07 3.65
C LEU A 33 17.64 13.67 3.88
N PHE A 34 17.41 14.19 5.10
CA PHE A 34 16.16 14.86 5.43
C PHE A 34 16.01 16.18 4.67
N GLY A 35 17.08 16.98 4.61
CA GLY A 35 17.11 18.24 3.87
C GLY A 35 16.91 18.04 2.37
N VAL A 36 17.55 17.03 1.78
CA VAL A 36 17.35 16.64 0.37
C VAL A 36 15.90 16.19 0.15
N SER A 37 15.36 15.33 1.01
CA SER A 37 13.96 14.88 0.91
C SER A 37 12.97 16.05 1.02
N ALA A 38 13.20 16.98 1.96
CA ALA A 38 12.38 18.18 2.12
C ALA A 38 12.50 19.11 0.91
N GLY A 39 13.72 19.28 0.37
CA GLY A 39 13.97 20.07 -0.84
C GLY A 39 13.28 19.50 -2.07
N VAL A 40 13.41 18.19 -2.30
CA VAL A 40 12.69 17.50 -3.38
C VAL A 40 11.18 17.67 -3.24
N ARG A 41 10.65 17.53 -2.01
CA ARG A 41 9.23 17.76 -1.76
C ARG A 41 8.81 19.21 -2.04
N ALA A 42 9.61 20.19 -1.64
CA ALA A 42 9.33 21.60 -1.90
C ALA A 42 9.31 21.91 -3.41
N VAL A 43 10.26 21.36 -4.17
CA VAL A 43 10.29 21.49 -5.64
C VAL A 43 9.08 20.79 -6.26
N GLN A 44 8.71 19.61 -5.78
CA GLN A 44 7.51 18.92 -6.26
C GLN A 44 6.23 19.69 -5.97
N LEU A 45 6.13 20.36 -4.82
CA LEU A 45 4.99 21.19 -4.44
C LEU A 45 4.92 22.54 -5.17
N SER A 46 6.02 22.98 -5.81
CA SER A 46 6.03 24.23 -6.58
C SER A 46 5.30 24.12 -7.92
N ALA A 47 5.08 22.91 -8.45
CA ALA A 47 4.27 22.68 -9.64
C ALA A 47 2.77 22.70 -9.26
N PRO A 48 1.93 23.59 -9.84
CA PRO A 48 0.54 23.75 -9.45
C PRO A 48 -0.28 22.48 -9.63
N GLU A 49 -0.03 21.71 -10.69
CA GLU A 49 -0.70 20.42 -10.96
C GLU A 49 -0.40 19.40 -9.84
N ARG A 50 0.83 19.40 -9.33
CA ARG A 50 1.22 18.50 -8.24
C ARG A 50 0.68 18.96 -6.89
N ALA A 51 0.57 20.25 -6.68
CA ALA A 51 -0.08 20.80 -5.49
C ALA A 51 -1.57 20.42 -5.46
N SER A 52 -2.27 20.55 -6.60
CA SER A 52 -3.65 20.11 -6.76
C SER A 52 -3.82 18.62 -6.51
N TYR A 53 -2.96 17.78 -7.12
CA TYR A 53 -2.96 16.33 -6.85
C TYR A 53 -2.78 15.99 -5.38
N LEU A 54 -1.87 16.67 -4.68
CA LEU A 54 -1.63 16.42 -3.26
C LEU A 54 -2.77 16.91 -2.37
N ALA A 55 -3.42 18.02 -2.72
CA ALA A 55 -4.61 18.48 -2.03
C ALA A 55 -5.76 17.47 -2.19
N TRP A 56 -5.97 16.98 -3.41
CA TRP A 56 -6.94 15.93 -3.67
C TRP A 56 -6.64 14.65 -2.90
N GLN A 57 -5.37 14.21 -2.87
CA GLN A 57 -4.95 13.04 -2.09
C GLN A 57 -5.19 13.21 -0.59
N ALA A 58 -5.00 14.41 -0.05
CA ALA A 58 -5.27 14.70 1.36
C ALA A 58 -6.77 14.60 1.66
N ALA A 59 -7.61 15.24 0.84
CA ALA A 59 -9.07 15.20 0.98
C ALA A 59 -9.60 13.76 0.82
N ARG A 60 -9.16 13.04 -0.21
CA ARG A 60 -9.48 11.63 -0.41
C ARG A 60 -9.10 10.77 0.80
N THR A 61 -7.93 11.01 1.35
CA THR A 61 -7.47 10.27 2.51
C THR A 61 -8.40 10.47 3.70
N GLN A 62 -8.85 11.69 3.96
CA GLN A 62 -9.81 11.97 5.04
C GLN A 62 -11.17 11.32 4.78
N ALA A 63 -11.70 11.50 3.57
CA ALA A 63 -13.03 10.99 3.22
C ALA A 63 -13.06 9.46 3.15
N ILE A 64 -12.09 8.82 2.48
CA ILE A 64 -12.12 7.37 2.22
C ILE A 64 -11.35 6.60 3.30
N ASP A 65 -10.07 6.94 3.52
CA ASP A 65 -9.21 6.12 4.38
C ASP A 65 -9.48 6.35 5.87
N TYR A 66 -10.00 7.54 6.26
CA TYR A 66 -10.42 7.85 7.63
C TYR A 66 -11.93 7.73 7.85
N GLY A 67 -12.67 7.26 6.84
CA GLY A 67 -14.07 6.90 6.99
C GLY A 67 -15.06 8.08 6.94
N GLY A 68 -14.64 9.29 6.60
CA GLY A 68 -15.52 10.45 6.50
C GLY A 68 -16.73 10.20 5.59
N LEU A 69 -16.50 9.63 4.41
CA LEU A 69 -17.58 9.27 3.47
C LEU A 69 -18.48 8.14 4.00
N ALA A 70 -17.89 7.14 4.66
CA ALA A 70 -18.65 6.00 5.19
C ALA A 70 -19.53 6.38 6.40
N ALA A 71 -19.14 7.43 7.13
CA ALA A 71 -19.89 7.96 8.27
C ALA A 71 -20.84 9.11 7.91
N ALA A 72 -20.75 9.63 6.68
CA ALA A 72 -21.54 10.79 6.26
C ALA A 72 -23.04 10.47 6.19
N GLU A 73 -23.84 11.31 6.81
CA GLU A 73 -25.30 11.26 6.69
C GLU A 73 -25.75 11.86 5.33
N ALA A 74 -26.98 11.57 4.94
CA ALA A 74 -27.53 11.99 3.64
C ALA A 74 -27.46 13.53 3.44
N GLU A 75 -27.67 14.31 4.49
CA GLU A 75 -27.56 15.78 4.45
C GLU A 75 -26.14 16.26 4.18
N ALA A 76 -25.13 15.59 4.77
CA ALA A 76 -23.72 15.90 4.53
C ALA A 76 -23.28 15.53 3.10
N LEU A 77 -23.78 14.41 2.56
CA LEU A 77 -23.54 14.03 1.18
C LEU A 77 -24.16 15.04 0.20
N GLU A 78 -25.40 15.47 0.44
CA GLU A 78 -26.07 16.46 -0.38
C GLU A 78 -25.35 17.82 -0.33
N ALA A 79 -24.92 18.26 0.85
CA ALA A 79 -24.10 19.45 1.04
C ALA A 79 -22.75 19.38 0.30
N ALA A 80 -22.15 18.19 0.22
CA ALA A 80 -20.95 17.93 -0.56
C ALA A 80 -21.20 17.78 -2.07
N GLY A 81 -22.47 17.81 -2.52
CA GLY A 81 -22.86 17.61 -3.93
C GLY A 81 -22.74 16.16 -4.41
N LEU A 82 -22.71 15.20 -3.50
CA LEU A 82 -22.63 13.77 -3.82
C LEU A 82 -24.00 13.10 -3.68
N THR A 83 -24.36 12.29 -4.68
CA THR A 83 -25.56 11.44 -4.57
C THR A 83 -25.23 10.18 -3.76
N PRO A 84 -26.22 9.52 -3.14
CA PRO A 84 -26.00 8.28 -2.42
C PRO A 84 -25.32 7.18 -3.26
N GLU A 85 -25.71 7.04 -4.53
CA GLU A 85 -25.12 6.07 -5.45
C GLU A 85 -23.67 6.42 -5.78
N MET A 86 -23.36 7.73 -5.91
CA MET A 86 -21.98 8.19 -6.12
C MET A 86 -21.14 7.97 -4.87
N ALA A 87 -21.69 8.16 -3.69
CA ALA A 87 -21.02 7.87 -2.42
C ALA A 87 -20.71 6.36 -2.29
N GLU A 88 -21.66 5.50 -2.61
CA GLU A 88 -21.46 4.04 -2.63
C GLU A 88 -20.40 3.64 -3.66
N LEU A 89 -20.44 4.21 -4.85
CA LEU A 89 -19.46 3.97 -5.89
C LEU A 89 -18.06 4.45 -5.47
N ALA A 90 -17.96 5.62 -4.82
CA ALA A 90 -16.70 6.13 -4.28
C ALA A 90 -16.15 5.25 -3.16
N LEU A 91 -17.01 4.71 -2.29
CA LEU A 91 -16.61 3.71 -1.27
C LEU A 91 -16.10 2.40 -1.89
N SER A 92 -16.62 2.02 -3.05
CA SER A 92 -16.08 0.90 -3.84
C SER A 92 -14.78 1.24 -4.57
N GLY A 93 -14.22 2.44 -4.38
CA GLY A 93 -12.94 2.89 -4.94
C GLY A 93 -13.03 3.63 -6.27
N CYS A 94 -14.22 3.80 -6.85
CA CYS A 94 -14.42 4.58 -8.08
C CYS A 94 -14.54 6.07 -7.76
N LEU A 95 -13.50 6.83 -8.06
CA LEU A 95 -13.37 8.25 -7.79
C LEU A 95 -13.25 9.08 -9.09
N LEU A 96 -13.72 8.52 -10.22
CA LEU A 96 -13.49 9.10 -11.54
C LEU A 96 -14.42 10.23 -11.91
N ASP A 97 -15.62 10.26 -11.33
CA ASP A 97 -16.66 11.23 -11.70
C ASP A 97 -16.29 12.65 -11.28
N ALA A 98 -16.56 13.62 -12.14
CA ALA A 98 -16.28 15.03 -11.90
C ALA A 98 -17.00 15.61 -10.67
N SER A 99 -18.07 14.96 -10.16
CA SER A 99 -18.70 15.34 -8.90
C SER A 99 -17.85 15.01 -7.66
N VAL A 100 -16.89 14.09 -7.77
CA VAL A 100 -15.98 13.71 -6.69
C VAL A 100 -14.80 14.69 -6.67
N THR A 101 -15.07 15.93 -6.29
CA THR A 101 -14.07 17.00 -6.25
C THR A 101 -13.25 16.97 -4.97
N THR A 102 -12.16 17.73 -4.95
CA THR A 102 -11.35 17.95 -3.75
C THR A 102 -12.19 18.57 -2.63
N GLU A 103 -13.04 19.54 -2.98
CA GLU A 103 -13.91 20.25 -2.06
C GLU A 103 -15.00 19.34 -1.50
N ALA A 104 -15.63 18.52 -2.37
CA ALA A 104 -16.63 17.54 -1.95
C ALA A 104 -16.06 16.56 -0.93
N LEU A 105 -14.87 16.01 -1.20
CA LEU A 105 -14.20 15.07 -0.29
C LEU A 105 -13.73 15.78 0.99
N ALA A 106 -13.23 17.01 0.91
CA ALA A 106 -12.75 17.76 2.08
C ALA A 106 -13.89 18.18 3.03
N ALA A 107 -15.12 18.29 2.52
CA ALA A 107 -16.30 18.59 3.33
C ALA A 107 -16.75 17.39 4.20
N LEU A 108 -16.28 16.18 3.90
CA LEU A 108 -16.64 14.97 4.62
C LEU A 108 -15.65 14.73 5.76
N GLU A 109 -15.98 15.24 6.92
CA GLU A 109 -15.12 15.06 8.11
C GLU A 109 -15.14 13.62 8.60
N PRO A 110 -13.98 13.06 8.94
CA PRO A 110 -13.94 11.76 9.56
C PRO A 110 -14.62 11.80 10.92
N PRO A 111 -15.29 10.70 11.33
CA PRO A 111 -15.88 10.63 12.66
C PRO A 111 -14.83 10.84 13.74
N GLU A 112 -15.19 11.57 14.82
CA GLU A 112 -14.36 11.62 16.02
C GLU A 112 -14.35 10.25 16.70
N GLU A 113 -13.47 9.38 16.24
CA GLU A 113 -13.31 8.08 16.86
C GLU A 113 -12.53 8.22 18.17
N ALA A 114 -13.19 7.91 19.28
CA ALA A 114 -12.50 7.66 20.52
C ALA A 114 -11.75 6.32 20.40
N HIS A 115 -10.48 6.38 20.00
CA HIS A 115 -9.63 5.19 19.90
C HIS A 115 -9.54 4.47 21.23
N THR A 116 -9.88 3.19 21.25
CA THR A 116 -9.81 2.35 22.46
C THR A 116 -8.61 1.39 22.37
N PRO A 117 -8.02 1.01 23.54
CA PRO A 117 -6.97 0.00 23.56
C PRO A 117 -7.43 -1.35 22.96
N GLN A 118 -8.73 -1.67 23.06
CA GLN A 118 -9.30 -2.90 22.52
C GLN A 118 -9.31 -2.88 20.98
N GLU A 119 -9.67 -1.77 20.36
CA GLU A 119 -9.62 -1.60 18.89
C GLU A 119 -8.17 -1.68 18.35
N ALA A 120 -7.22 -1.07 19.06
CA ALA A 120 -5.81 -1.18 18.71
C ALA A 120 -5.32 -2.63 18.73
N LEU A 121 -5.71 -3.40 19.75
CA LEU A 121 -5.38 -4.82 19.85
C LEU A 121 -6.05 -5.65 18.75
N GLU A 122 -7.30 -5.35 18.40
CA GLU A 122 -7.99 -6.04 17.31
C GLU A 122 -7.34 -5.71 15.95
N THR A 123 -6.95 -4.45 15.72
CA THR A 123 -6.19 -4.04 14.53
C THR A 123 -4.89 -4.85 14.38
N LEU A 124 -4.15 -5.05 15.47
CA LEU A 124 -2.96 -5.90 15.48
C LEU A 124 -3.30 -7.38 15.19
N ARG A 125 -4.37 -7.90 15.79
CA ARG A 125 -4.82 -9.28 15.51
C ARG A 125 -5.20 -9.48 14.06
N VAL A 126 -5.93 -8.53 13.48
CA VAL A 126 -6.32 -8.56 12.06
C VAL A 126 -5.08 -8.51 11.16
N LEU A 127 -4.10 -7.64 11.46
CA LEU A 127 -2.83 -7.61 10.74
C LEU A 127 -2.15 -8.98 10.73
N PHE A 128 -1.98 -9.59 11.90
CA PHE A 128 -1.25 -10.87 12.01
C PHE A 128 -2.01 -12.05 11.39
N ARG A 129 -3.33 -12.02 11.38
CA ARG A 129 -4.16 -13.03 10.69
C ARG A 129 -4.08 -12.89 9.17
N ARG A 130 -4.08 -11.67 8.65
CA ARG A 130 -4.10 -11.39 7.21
C ARG A 130 -2.72 -11.35 6.57
N SER A 131 -1.68 -10.97 7.32
CA SER A 131 -0.31 -10.83 6.81
C SER A 131 0.65 -11.80 7.49
N ARG A 132 0.88 -12.95 6.85
CA ARG A 132 1.91 -13.92 7.29
C ARG A 132 3.31 -13.28 7.35
N GLY A 133 3.63 -12.36 6.42
CA GLY A 133 4.90 -11.63 6.41
C GLY A 133 5.09 -10.79 7.66
N ALA A 134 4.10 -10.00 8.07
CA ALA A 134 4.15 -9.20 9.29
C ALA A 134 4.25 -10.06 10.56
N TYR A 135 3.50 -11.16 10.61
CA TYR A 135 3.59 -12.12 11.72
C TYR A 135 5.00 -12.69 11.89
N TRP A 136 5.59 -13.21 10.81
CA TRP A 136 6.94 -13.79 10.87
C TRP A 136 8.02 -12.75 11.13
N ALA A 137 7.86 -11.52 10.62
CA ALA A 137 8.79 -10.43 10.92
C ALA A 137 8.74 -10.03 12.41
N CYS A 138 7.57 -9.99 13.04
CA CYS A 138 7.44 -9.80 14.49
C CYS A 138 8.07 -10.95 15.28
N ALA A 139 7.82 -12.19 14.89
CA ALA A 139 8.40 -13.35 15.56
C ALA A 139 9.93 -13.37 15.44
N ALA A 140 10.46 -13.08 14.24
CA ALA A 140 11.91 -12.94 14.02
C ALA A 140 12.51 -11.81 14.86
N LEU A 141 11.87 -10.64 14.92
CA LEU A 141 12.31 -9.52 15.73
C LEU A 141 12.42 -9.91 17.22
N ALA A 142 11.35 -10.50 17.76
CA ALA A 142 11.32 -10.93 19.15
C ALA A 142 12.42 -11.96 19.45
N GLY A 143 12.57 -12.97 18.58
CA GLY A 143 13.62 -13.98 18.70
C GLY A 143 15.04 -13.42 18.59
N LEU A 144 15.29 -12.53 17.64
CA LEU A 144 16.60 -11.87 17.48
C LEU A 144 16.93 -10.95 18.65
N CYS A 145 15.95 -10.19 19.17
CA CYS A 145 16.15 -9.38 20.36
C CYS A 145 16.48 -10.24 21.59
N ALA A 146 15.75 -11.34 21.79
CA ALA A 146 16.03 -12.29 22.87
C ALA A 146 17.44 -12.92 22.71
N LEU A 147 17.80 -13.34 21.52
CA LEU A 147 19.12 -13.92 21.23
C LEU A 147 20.24 -12.89 21.46
N ALA A 148 20.06 -11.65 21.01
CA ALA A 148 21.01 -10.55 21.25
C ALA A 148 21.17 -10.25 22.74
N ALA A 149 20.08 -10.25 23.50
CA ALA A 149 20.10 -10.08 24.95
C ALA A 149 20.87 -11.22 25.65
N LEU A 150 20.64 -12.49 25.25
CA LEU A 150 21.39 -13.65 25.76
C LEU A 150 22.88 -13.57 25.46
N LEU A 151 23.24 -13.17 24.22
CA LEU A 151 24.64 -12.95 23.85
C LEU A 151 25.29 -11.82 24.68
N ALA A 152 24.56 -10.75 24.95
CA ALA A 152 25.01 -9.67 25.81
C ALA A 152 25.29 -10.18 27.23
N LEU A 153 24.43 -11.01 27.79
CA LEU A 153 24.60 -11.60 29.12
C LEU A 153 25.74 -12.59 29.17
N ALA A 154 26.04 -13.31 28.09
CA ALA A 154 27.18 -14.23 27.98
C ALA A 154 28.52 -13.50 27.79
N GLY A 155 28.51 -12.24 27.42
CA GLY A 155 29.70 -11.42 27.20
C GLY A 155 30.48 -11.06 28.51
N PRO A 156 31.60 -10.34 28.41
CA PRO A 156 32.38 -9.87 29.56
C PRO A 156 31.55 -8.97 30.49
N ARG A 157 31.73 -9.10 31.81
CA ARG A 157 30.87 -8.39 32.81
C ARG A 157 30.80 -6.86 32.63
N GLY A 158 31.86 -6.22 32.15
CA GLY A 158 31.91 -4.76 31.96
C GLY A 158 31.18 -4.23 30.70
N SER A 159 30.77 -5.12 29.79
CA SER A 159 30.16 -4.73 28.51
C SER A 159 28.71 -5.23 28.31
N ARG A 160 28.09 -5.81 29.33
CA ARG A 160 26.78 -6.50 29.20
C ARG A 160 25.59 -5.55 29.10
N LEU A 161 25.63 -4.47 29.86
CA LEU A 161 24.46 -3.61 30.06
C LEU A 161 23.99 -2.95 28.76
N TRP A 162 24.90 -2.35 28.01
CA TRP A 162 24.51 -1.58 26.82
C TRP A 162 23.96 -2.43 25.67
N PRO A 163 24.58 -3.57 25.28
CA PRO A 163 23.98 -4.44 24.27
C PRO A 163 22.64 -5.03 24.70
N PHE A 164 22.46 -5.33 25.99
CA PHE A 164 21.18 -5.76 26.55
C PHE A 164 20.12 -4.67 26.42
N LEU A 165 20.43 -3.43 26.87
CA LEU A 165 19.52 -2.30 26.75
C LEU A 165 19.22 -1.94 25.29
N ALA A 166 20.20 -2.07 24.39
CA ALA A 166 20.01 -1.83 22.97
C ALA A 166 19.02 -2.84 22.36
N SER A 167 19.16 -4.15 22.70
CA SER A 167 18.23 -5.17 22.17
C SER A 167 16.81 -4.97 22.71
N ALA A 168 16.66 -4.67 24.00
CA ALA A 168 15.37 -4.33 24.58
C ALA A 168 14.79 -3.06 23.97
N GLY A 169 15.61 -2.02 23.75
CA GLY A 169 15.22 -0.76 23.14
C GLY A 169 14.70 -0.90 21.72
N VAL A 170 15.34 -1.73 20.90
CA VAL A 170 14.86 -2.02 19.52
C VAL A 170 13.49 -2.69 19.55
N GLY A 171 13.31 -3.70 20.40
CA GLY A 171 12.03 -4.41 20.53
C GLY A 171 10.93 -3.49 21.04
N LEU A 172 11.19 -2.71 22.09
CA LEU A 172 10.22 -1.78 22.67
C LEU A 172 9.86 -0.65 21.71
N ALA A 173 10.84 -0.07 21.00
CA ALA A 173 10.58 0.99 20.02
C ALA A 173 9.70 0.48 18.87
N ALA A 174 9.99 -0.71 18.35
CA ALA A 174 9.17 -1.31 17.31
C ALA A 174 7.74 -1.61 17.81
N ALA A 175 7.61 -2.17 19.01
CA ALA A 175 6.31 -2.44 19.63
C ALA A 175 5.51 -1.14 19.86
N ALA A 176 6.15 -0.09 20.39
CA ALA A 176 5.50 1.20 20.60
C ALA A 176 5.02 1.83 19.28
N MET A 177 5.82 1.76 18.21
CA MET A 177 5.42 2.26 16.89
C MET A 177 4.27 1.47 16.28
N LEU A 178 4.27 0.13 16.40
CA LEU A 178 3.18 -0.70 15.92
C LEU A 178 1.89 -0.43 16.70
N LEU A 179 1.99 -0.30 18.03
CA LEU A 179 0.86 0.06 18.90
C LEU A 179 0.32 1.45 18.56
N TYR A 180 1.19 2.43 18.30
CA TYR A 180 0.78 3.76 17.89
C TYR A 180 0.03 3.72 16.55
N LEU A 181 0.56 3.02 15.55
CA LEU A 181 -0.13 2.87 14.25
C LEU A 181 -1.45 2.13 14.38
N ALA A 182 -1.50 1.11 15.24
CA ALA A 182 -2.74 0.38 15.54
C ALA A 182 -3.77 1.26 16.26
N TRP A 183 -3.31 2.08 17.22
CA TRP A 183 -4.14 3.06 17.92
C TRP A 183 -4.76 4.07 16.96
N MET A 184 -3.99 4.51 15.96
CA MET A 184 -4.47 5.41 14.90
C MET A 184 -5.36 4.71 13.86
N GLY A 185 -5.76 3.45 14.09
CA GLY A 185 -6.57 2.67 13.12
C GLY A 185 -5.84 2.33 11.81
N ARG A 186 -4.55 2.69 11.66
CA ARG A 186 -3.79 2.66 10.40
C ARG A 186 -2.61 1.71 10.45
N LEU A 187 -2.88 0.42 10.43
CA LEU A 187 -1.83 -0.59 10.40
C LEU A 187 -1.97 -1.54 9.19
N PRO A 188 -1.95 -1.05 7.94
CA PRO A 188 -1.83 -1.94 6.80
C PRO A 188 -0.47 -2.66 6.83
N ALA A 189 -0.40 -3.85 6.24
CA ALA A 189 0.81 -4.68 6.25
C ALA A 189 2.06 -3.91 5.78
N ARG A 190 1.93 -3.05 4.75
CA ARG A 190 3.02 -2.20 4.26
C ARG A 190 3.55 -1.23 5.33
N ALA A 191 2.65 -0.62 6.13
CA ALA A 191 3.07 0.29 7.20
C ALA A 191 3.76 -0.47 8.34
N ALA A 192 3.25 -1.64 8.72
CA ALA A 192 3.91 -2.52 9.68
C ALA A 192 5.31 -2.93 9.22
N MET A 193 5.48 -3.28 7.94
CA MET A 193 6.78 -3.69 7.40
C MET A 193 7.80 -2.54 7.39
N THR A 194 7.41 -1.27 7.24
CA THR A 194 8.33 -0.12 7.35
C THR A 194 8.91 0.04 8.76
N VAL A 195 8.23 -0.48 9.77
CA VAL A 195 8.73 -0.52 11.17
C VAL A 195 9.55 -1.79 11.40
N LEU A 196 9.01 -2.95 10.99
CA LEU A 196 9.58 -4.25 11.31
C LEU A 196 10.90 -4.53 10.60
N LEU A 197 11.02 -4.21 9.31
CA LEU A 197 12.24 -4.53 8.55
C LEU A 197 13.49 -3.84 9.11
N PRO A 198 13.49 -2.52 9.38
CA PRO A 198 14.64 -1.87 10.03
C PRO A 198 14.92 -2.41 11.43
N ALA A 199 13.88 -2.72 12.21
CA ALA A 199 14.05 -3.28 13.54
C ALA A 199 14.66 -4.68 13.51
N VAL A 200 14.24 -5.55 12.59
CA VAL A 200 14.83 -6.88 12.36
C VAL A 200 16.30 -6.75 11.92
N ALA A 201 16.60 -5.82 11.01
CA ALA A 201 17.99 -5.59 10.58
C ALA A 201 18.89 -5.13 11.73
N LEU A 202 18.39 -4.24 12.60
CA LEU A 202 19.11 -3.80 13.81
C LEU A 202 19.29 -4.93 14.81
N ALA A 203 18.26 -5.74 15.06
CA ALA A 203 18.34 -6.87 15.96
C ALA A 203 19.34 -7.94 15.45
N LEU A 204 19.32 -8.22 14.15
CA LEU A 204 20.29 -9.10 13.50
C LEU A 204 21.72 -8.56 13.65
N TRP A 205 21.91 -7.26 13.42
CA TRP A 205 23.21 -6.62 13.62
C TRP A 205 23.70 -6.79 15.07
N LEU A 206 22.83 -6.63 16.09
CA LEU A 206 23.16 -6.86 17.48
C LEU A 206 23.59 -8.31 17.76
N VAL A 207 22.90 -9.29 17.15
CA VAL A 207 23.27 -10.72 17.23
C VAL A 207 24.65 -10.95 16.63
N LEU A 208 24.91 -10.44 15.43
CA LEU A 208 26.20 -10.60 14.76
C LEU A 208 27.33 -9.94 15.54
N HIS A 209 27.06 -8.75 16.09
CA HIS A 209 28.03 -8.03 16.94
C HIS A 209 28.34 -8.80 18.24
N GLY A 210 27.32 -9.33 18.91
CA GLY A 210 27.48 -10.16 20.09
C GLY A 210 28.24 -11.45 19.80
N ALA A 211 27.90 -12.12 18.70
CA ALA A 211 28.60 -13.33 18.25
C ALA A 211 30.09 -13.06 17.91
N ALA A 212 30.40 -11.95 17.23
CA ALA A 212 31.76 -11.54 16.94
C ALA A 212 32.56 -11.26 18.25
N GLY A 213 31.96 -10.68 19.25
CA GLY A 213 32.56 -10.48 20.57
C GLY A 213 32.89 -11.79 21.27
N LEU A 214 32.01 -12.78 21.22
CA LEU A 214 32.26 -14.12 21.75
C LEU A 214 33.35 -14.87 20.96
N TRP A 215 33.38 -14.69 19.64
CA TRP A 215 34.38 -15.30 18.78
C TRP A 215 35.80 -14.81 19.08
N THR A 216 35.96 -13.49 19.19
CA THR A 216 37.26 -12.85 19.39
C THR A 216 37.81 -13.04 20.83
N SER A 217 36.91 -13.12 21.83
CA SER A 217 37.32 -13.24 23.25
C SER A 217 37.37 -14.68 23.77
N GLY A 218 37.13 -15.70 22.93
CA GLY A 218 36.70 -16.98 23.41
C GLY A 218 37.57 -18.19 23.23
N SER A 219 37.45 -19.10 24.20
CA SER A 219 37.74 -20.51 24.14
C SER A 219 36.85 -21.25 23.12
N GLY A 220 37.17 -22.51 22.81
CA GLY A 220 36.38 -23.35 21.89
C GLY A 220 34.86 -23.30 22.12
N PRO A 221 34.36 -23.47 23.36
CA PRO A 221 32.91 -23.40 23.65
C PRO A 221 32.27 -22.06 23.30
N ARG A 222 32.95 -20.93 23.51
CA ARG A 222 32.42 -19.61 23.16
C ARG A 222 32.35 -19.38 21.66
N ARG A 223 33.31 -19.89 20.90
CA ARG A 223 33.27 -19.86 19.43
C ARG A 223 32.13 -20.72 18.89
N ALA A 224 31.93 -21.91 19.46
CA ALA A 224 30.78 -22.74 19.10
C ALA A 224 29.44 -22.03 19.39
N ALA A 225 29.32 -21.37 20.54
CA ALA A 225 28.14 -20.57 20.87
C ALA A 225 27.91 -19.38 19.89
N ALA A 226 29.00 -18.74 19.43
CA ALA A 226 28.91 -17.68 18.43
C ALA A 226 28.37 -18.19 17.09
N VAL A 227 28.89 -19.35 16.61
CA VAL A 227 28.41 -20.01 15.39
C VAL A 227 26.93 -20.41 15.54
N ALA A 228 26.60 -21.07 16.66
CA ALA A 228 25.19 -21.44 16.94
C ALA A 228 24.26 -20.25 16.92
N ALA A 229 24.66 -19.12 17.51
CA ALA A 229 23.85 -17.89 17.53
C ALA A 229 23.61 -17.34 16.11
N VAL A 230 24.61 -17.35 15.24
CA VAL A 230 24.47 -16.92 13.84
C VAL A 230 23.54 -17.86 13.08
N LEU A 231 23.66 -19.17 13.25
CA LEU A 231 22.80 -20.16 12.61
C LEU A 231 21.34 -20.04 13.09
N VAL A 232 21.12 -19.86 14.40
CA VAL A 232 19.78 -19.63 14.97
C VAL A 232 19.21 -18.33 14.45
N GLY A 233 19.98 -17.25 14.41
CA GLY A 233 19.55 -15.97 13.84
C GLY A 233 19.15 -16.09 12.36
N ALA A 234 19.91 -16.81 11.56
CA ALA A 234 19.59 -17.10 10.17
C ALA A 234 18.32 -17.95 10.04
N ALA A 235 18.18 -18.99 10.89
CA ALA A 235 16.97 -19.82 10.89
C ALA A 235 15.70 -19.03 11.25
N MET A 236 15.79 -18.05 12.15
CA MET A 236 14.67 -17.16 12.49
C MET A 236 14.23 -16.27 11.31
N LEU A 237 15.13 -15.97 10.37
CA LEU A 237 14.80 -15.18 9.17
C LEU A 237 14.22 -16.04 8.03
N ALA A 238 14.41 -17.34 8.04
CA ALA A 238 13.96 -18.22 6.96
C ALA A 238 12.44 -18.15 6.69
N PRO A 239 11.54 -18.12 7.72
CA PRO A 239 10.12 -17.93 7.48
C PRO A 239 9.78 -16.56 6.86
N CYS A 240 10.51 -15.50 7.21
CA CYS A 240 10.33 -14.17 6.62
C CYS A 240 10.73 -14.18 5.14
N ALA A 241 11.89 -14.76 4.82
CA ALA A 241 12.37 -14.90 3.46
C ALA A 241 11.40 -15.75 2.61
N ARG A 242 10.90 -16.87 3.17
CA ARG A 242 9.89 -17.68 2.52
C ARG A 242 8.58 -16.92 2.29
N ALA A 243 8.09 -16.19 3.28
CA ALA A 243 6.87 -15.39 3.14
C ALA A 243 7.06 -14.28 2.09
N ALA A 244 8.21 -13.61 2.06
CA ALA A 244 8.56 -12.63 1.05
C ALA A 244 8.63 -13.25 -0.35
N TYR A 245 9.30 -14.38 -0.49
CA TYR A 245 9.40 -15.10 -1.76
C TYR A 245 8.03 -15.46 -2.32
N HIS A 246 7.14 -16.05 -1.51
CA HIS A 246 5.80 -16.43 -1.95
C HIS A 246 4.90 -15.23 -2.23
N SER A 247 5.09 -14.10 -1.56
CA SER A 247 4.28 -12.89 -1.82
C SER A 247 4.75 -12.09 -3.03
N THR A 248 6.03 -12.24 -3.42
CA THR A 248 6.65 -11.33 -4.40
C THR A 248 7.04 -12.02 -5.70
N TYR A 249 7.41 -13.29 -5.64
CA TYR A 249 8.08 -13.99 -6.76
C TYR A 249 7.36 -15.24 -7.24
N ASN A 250 6.29 -15.66 -6.54
CA ASN A 250 5.59 -16.84 -6.96
C ASN A 250 4.13 -16.50 -7.29
N PRO A 251 3.84 -15.94 -8.46
CA PRO A 251 2.57 -16.24 -9.07
C PRO A 251 2.55 -17.77 -9.13
N ASP A 252 1.56 -18.39 -8.50
CA ASP A 252 1.37 -19.83 -8.56
C ASP A 252 1.51 -20.24 -10.03
N PRO A 253 2.51 -21.06 -10.43
CA PRO A 253 2.66 -21.44 -11.82
C PRO A 253 1.43 -22.18 -12.34
N ALA A 254 0.59 -22.72 -11.43
CA ALA A 254 -0.71 -23.31 -11.76
C ALA A 254 -1.78 -22.27 -12.10
N GLN A 255 -1.62 -21.01 -11.69
CA GLN A 255 -2.56 -19.93 -12.02
C GLN A 255 -2.27 -19.25 -13.37
N GLY A 256 -1.12 -19.55 -13.98
CA GLY A 256 -0.74 -18.97 -15.26
C GLY A 256 -0.34 -17.49 -15.16
N GLU A 257 -0.50 -16.77 -16.24
CA GLU A 257 -0.22 -15.35 -16.34
C GLU A 257 -1.24 -14.52 -15.56
N SER A 258 -0.77 -13.47 -14.85
CA SER A 258 -1.63 -12.63 -14.01
C SER A 258 -2.74 -11.94 -14.83
N ALA A 259 -3.88 -11.68 -14.19
CA ALA A 259 -5.00 -10.99 -14.81
C ALA A 259 -4.58 -9.62 -15.34
N CYS A 260 -3.79 -8.86 -14.57
CA CYS A 260 -3.27 -7.57 -14.99
C CYS A 260 -2.37 -7.68 -16.24
N THR A 261 -1.47 -8.66 -16.32
CA THR A 261 -0.58 -8.84 -17.49
C THR A 261 -1.38 -9.23 -18.73
N ARG A 262 -2.39 -10.09 -18.60
CA ARG A 262 -3.28 -10.44 -19.72
C ARG A 262 -4.09 -9.24 -20.18
N LEU A 263 -4.62 -8.44 -19.24
CA LEU A 263 -5.35 -7.22 -19.56
C LEU A 263 -4.46 -6.18 -20.23
N GLU A 264 -3.20 -6.00 -19.78
CA GLU A 264 -2.24 -5.11 -20.43
C GLU A 264 -2.03 -5.49 -21.92
N ARG A 265 -1.88 -6.78 -22.21
CA ARG A 265 -1.75 -7.28 -23.58
C ARG A 265 -3.02 -7.07 -24.39
N TYR A 266 -4.19 -7.32 -23.80
CA TYR A 266 -5.48 -7.08 -24.42
C TYR A 266 -5.67 -5.60 -24.76
N ALA A 267 -5.34 -4.71 -23.84
CA ALA A 267 -5.42 -3.26 -24.05
C ALA A 267 -4.48 -2.77 -25.16
N LEU A 268 -3.25 -3.31 -25.24
CA LEU A 268 -2.32 -3.01 -26.35
C LEU A 268 -2.87 -3.43 -27.72
N ALA A 269 -3.62 -4.52 -27.80
CA ALA A 269 -4.24 -4.97 -29.03
C ALA A 269 -5.46 -4.15 -29.46
N HIS A 270 -6.05 -3.37 -28.53
CA HIS A 270 -7.26 -2.57 -28.75
C HIS A 270 -7.02 -1.10 -28.44
N GLY A 271 -6.08 -0.48 -29.15
CA GLY A 271 -5.62 0.89 -28.91
C GLY A 271 -6.65 2.00 -29.17
N ASP A 272 -7.77 1.67 -29.79
CA ASP A 272 -8.92 2.53 -30.06
C ASP A 272 -9.89 2.70 -28.89
N ARG A 273 -9.67 1.97 -27.79
CA ARG A 273 -10.53 1.93 -26.60
C ARG A 273 -9.75 2.29 -25.35
N LEU A 274 -10.42 2.93 -24.40
CA LEU A 274 -9.90 3.20 -23.07
C LEU A 274 -10.50 2.20 -22.08
N PHE A 275 -9.65 1.37 -21.48
CA PHE A 275 -10.04 0.37 -20.50
C PHE A 275 -9.87 0.91 -19.10
N ILE A 276 -10.92 0.80 -18.31
CA ILE A 276 -10.95 1.24 -16.90
C ILE A 276 -11.32 0.01 -16.07
N ALA A 277 -10.34 -0.52 -15.34
CA ALA A 277 -10.53 -1.69 -14.51
C ALA A 277 -11.02 -1.33 -13.11
N ASP A 278 -12.02 -2.03 -12.64
CA ASP A 278 -12.53 -1.91 -11.28
C ASP A 278 -11.68 -2.70 -10.26
N LEU A 279 -12.03 -2.64 -8.98
CA LEU A 279 -11.30 -3.33 -7.92
C LEU A 279 -11.52 -4.85 -7.91
N SER A 280 -12.54 -5.37 -8.62
CA SER A 280 -12.82 -6.82 -8.68
C SER A 280 -11.75 -7.59 -9.44
N LEU A 281 -11.01 -6.91 -10.34
CA LEU A 281 -9.86 -7.49 -11.04
C LEU A 281 -8.73 -7.88 -10.10
N GLY A 282 -8.63 -7.22 -8.94
CA GLY A 282 -7.49 -7.35 -8.04
C GLY A 282 -6.24 -6.60 -8.54
N ASP A 283 -5.19 -6.62 -7.75
CA ASP A 283 -3.88 -6.03 -8.08
C ASP A 283 -2.81 -7.10 -7.90
N ASP A 284 -2.67 -7.95 -8.90
CA ASP A 284 -1.70 -9.04 -8.96
C ASP A 284 -0.49 -8.71 -9.85
N ARG A 285 -0.23 -7.42 -10.07
CA ARG A 285 0.88 -6.96 -10.91
C ARG A 285 2.22 -7.45 -10.41
N SER A 286 3.05 -7.93 -11.33
CA SER A 286 4.45 -8.22 -11.04
C SER A 286 5.20 -6.96 -10.61
N LEU A 287 6.11 -7.09 -9.63
CA LEU A 287 7.06 -6.02 -9.29
C LEU A 287 7.97 -5.64 -10.46
N PHE A 288 8.21 -6.59 -11.35
CA PHE A 288 9.01 -6.41 -12.55
C PHE A 288 8.20 -6.84 -13.77
N PRO A 289 7.24 -6.00 -14.22
CA PRO A 289 6.44 -6.32 -15.39
C PRO A 289 7.33 -6.39 -16.63
N ASP A 290 7.03 -7.35 -17.50
CA ASP A 290 7.65 -7.41 -18.82
C ASP A 290 6.97 -6.39 -19.74
N TRP A 291 7.62 -5.26 -19.93
CA TRP A 291 7.16 -4.22 -20.84
C TRP A 291 7.85 -4.27 -22.22
N SER A 292 8.38 -5.43 -22.62
CA SER A 292 8.97 -5.60 -23.94
C SER A 292 8.00 -5.24 -25.08
N ALA A 293 6.69 -5.45 -24.88
CA ALA A 293 5.63 -5.03 -25.81
C ALA A 293 5.16 -3.57 -25.62
N GLY A 294 5.76 -2.82 -24.68
CA GLY A 294 5.34 -1.49 -24.30
C GLY A 294 4.32 -1.47 -23.16
N LYS A 295 4.15 -0.31 -22.52
CA LYS A 295 3.13 -0.10 -21.50
C LYS A 295 1.86 0.41 -22.16
N PRO A 296 0.68 -0.20 -21.92
CA PRO A 296 -0.57 0.30 -22.48
C PRO A 296 -0.87 1.70 -21.89
N ALA A 297 -1.08 2.66 -22.77
CA ALA A 297 -1.43 4.01 -22.40
C ALA A 297 -2.96 4.24 -22.38
N ASN A 298 -3.71 3.20 -22.72
CA ASN A 298 -5.16 3.12 -22.78
C ASN A 298 -5.74 2.18 -21.72
N LEU A 299 -5.02 1.95 -20.62
CA LEU A 299 -5.46 1.14 -19.49
C LEU A 299 -5.29 1.90 -18.18
N LEU A 300 -6.38 2.04 -17.45
CA LEU A 300 -6.46 2.63 -16.14
C LEU A 300 -6.90 1.54 -15.14
N LEU A 301 -6.06 1.24 -14.16
CA LEU A 301 -6.33 0.22 -13.15
C LEU A 301 -6.97 0.84 -11.90
N ALA A 302 -7.78 0.05 -11.20
CA ALA A 302 -8.37 0.38 -9.91
C ALA A 302 -9.21 1.67 -9.94
N TRP A 303 -10.02 1.91 -10.98
CA TRP A 303 -10.90 3.07 -11.16
C TRP A 303 -10.23 4.44 -10.93
N GLY A 304 -8.94 4.52 -11.07
CA GLY A 304 -8.18 5.68 -10.69
C GLY A 304 -7.64 5.67 -9.27
N GLY A 305 -8.36 5.20 -8.32
CA GLY A 305 -7.90 5.05 -6.93
C GLY A 305 -6.93 6.15 -6.48
N TRP A 306 -5.73 5.76 -6.05
CA TRP A 306 -4.64 6.68 -5.68
C TRP A 306 -4.05 7.47 -6.84
N ASN A 307 -4.20 7.00 -8.08
CA ASN A 307 -3.64 7.64 -9.27
C ASN A 307 -4.59 8.64 -9.92
N ASN A 308 -5.84 8.72 -9.46
CA ASN A 308 -6.79 9.71 -9.96
C ASN A 308 -6.20 11.12 -9.79
N HIS A 309 -6.47 12.04 -10.70
CA HIS A 309 -5.85 13.36 -10.80
C HIS A 309 -4.32 13.37 -11.02
N SER A 310 -3.66 12.21 -11.19
CA SER A 310 -2.25 12.22 -11.59
C SER A 310 -2.10 12.61 -13.06
N GLU A 311 -0.95 13.20 -13.40
CA GLU A 311 -0.63 13.61 -14.77
C GLU A 311 -0.81 12.47 -15.80
N GLY A 312 -0.37 11.24 -15.46
CA GLY A 312 -0.53 10.08 -16.33
C GLY A 312 -1.98 9.68 -16.53
N TYR A 313 -2.81 9.88 -15.52
CA TYR A 313 -4.25 9.60 -15.58
C TYR A 313 -4.96 10.61 -16.46
N CYS A 314 -4.72 11.90 -16.23
CA CYS A 314 -5.27 12.99 -17.05
C CYS A 314 -4.84 12.86 -18.52
N ALA A 315 -3.59 12.48 -18.79
CA ALA A 315 -3.10 12.26 -20.14
C ALA A 315 -3.79 11.06 -20.83
N ALA A 316 -4.12 10.00 -20.11
CA ALA A 316 -4.87 8.87 -20.66
C ALA A 316 -6.28 9.29 -21.11
N PHE A 317 -7.01 10.03 -20.28
CA PHE A 317 -8.32 10.57 -20.65
C PHE A 317 -8.25 11.53 -21.85
N ALA A 318 -7.28 12.46 -21.85
CA ALA A 318 -7.13 13.45 -22.91
C ALA A 318 -6.89 12.80 -24.30
N ARG A 319 -6.22 11.64 -24.36
CA ARG A 319 -6.03 10.90 -25.62
C ARG A 319 -7.32 10.43 -26.27
N PHE A 320 -8.38 10.24 -25.46
CA PHE A 320 -9.70 9.81 -25.93
C PHE A 320 -10.70 10.98 -25.97
N GLY A 321 -10.21 12.22 -25.83
CA GLY A 321 -11.03 13.42 -25.95
C GLY A 321 -11.79 13.81 -24.69
N TYR A 322 -11.46 13.21 -23.54
CA TYR A 322 -12.10 13.53 -22.28
C TYR A 322 -11.24 14.49 -21.45
N ALA A 323 -11.86 15.53 -20.91
CA ALA A 323 -11.23 16.33 -19.86
C ALA A 323 -11.40 15.60 -18.52
N HIS A 324 -10.31 15.37 -17.81
CA HIS A 324 -10.37 14.64 -16.54
C HIS A 324 -11.34 15.29 -15.53
N ASP A 325 -11.28 16.60 -15.38
CA ASP A 325 -12.14 17.35 -14.44
C ASP A 325 -13.60 17.46 -14.91
N GLY A 326 -13.90 17.08 -16.16
CA GLY A 326 -15.24 17.05 -16.72
C GLY A 326 -15.79 15.64 -16.94
N PHE A 327 -15.01 14.60 -16.62
CA PHE A 327 -15.42 13.22 -16.85
C PHE A 327 -16.61 12.82 -15.97
N ARG A 328 -17.58 12.16 -16.55
CA ARG A 328 -18.77 11.66 -15.86
C ARG A 328 -18.94 10.17 -16.11
N ILE A 329 -19.54 9.48 -15.16
CA ILE A 329 -19.90 8.06 -15.36
C ILE A 329 -20.81 7.90 -16.59
N ALA A 330 -21.61 8.90 -16.90
CA ALA A 330 -22.43 8.94 -18.12
C ALA A 330 -21.62 8.79 -19.42
N ASP A 331 -20.37 9.19 -19.43
CA ASP A 331 -19.49 9.13 -20.62
C ASP A 331 -19.14 7.70 -21.07
N PHE A 332 -19.42 6.71 -20.22
CA PHE A 332 -19.28 5.31 -20.63
C PHE A 332 -20.31 4.89 -21.69
N ALA A 333 -21.47 5.55 -21.74
CA ALA A 333 -22.52 5.15 -22.67
C ALA A 333 -22.18 5.51 -24.12
N ASP A 334 -22.36 4.56 -25.03
CA ASP A 334 -22.18 4.72 -26.47
C ASP A 334 -20.80 5.32 -26.87
N SER A 335 -19.74 4.94 -26.14
CA SER A 335 -18.42 5.53 -26.21
C SER A 335 -17.29 4.49 -26.37
N PRO A 336 -16.03 4.90 -26.60
CA PRO A 336 -14.89 3.99 -26.62
C PRO A 336 -14.44 3.53 -25.23
N LEU A 337 -15.08 3.98 -24.15
CA LEU A 337 -14.74 3.56 -22.79
C LEU A 337 -15.24 2.15 -22.51
N ARG A 338 -14.44 1.37 -21.84
CA ARG A 338 -14.75 0.00 -21.42
C ARG A 338 -14.49 -0.18 -19.94
N LEU A 339 -15.48 -0.72 -19.26
CA LEU A 339 -15.31 -1.18 -17.88
C LEU A 339 -14.74 -2.59 -17.91
N VAL A 340 -13.71 -2.83 -17.13
CA VAL A 340 -13.12 -4.16 -16.96
C VAL A 340 -13.33 -4.63 -15.53
N THR A 341 -13.91 -5.80 -15.38
CA THR A 341 -14.16 -6.47 -14.10
C THR A 341 -13.35 -7.76 -14.00
N GLY A 342 -13.24 -8.34 -12.81
CA GLY A 342 -12.74 -9.70 -12.67
C GLY A 342 -13.65 -10.72 -13.38
N ALA A 343 -13.12 -11.90 -13.69
CA ALA A 343 -13.88 -12.96 -14.37
C ALA A 343 -15.17 -13.31 -13.61
N GLY A 344 -16.26 -13.39 -14.34
CA GLY A 344 -17.59 -13.68 -13.79
C GLY A 344 -18.23 -12.56 -12.98
N ALA A 345 -17.52 -11.42 -12.75
CA ALA A 345 -18.09 -10.26 -12.10
C ALA A 345 -18.81 -9.39 -13.14
N GLN A 346 -19.95 -8.81 -12.74
CA GLN A 346 -20.69 -7.84 -13.54
C GLN A 346 -20.39 -6.41 -13.03
N PRO A 347 -20.67 -5.36 -13.83
CA PRO A 347 -20.66 -4.00 -13.36
C PRO A 347 -21.50 -3.87 -12.08
N SER A 348 -20.99 -3.15 -11.08
CA SER A 348 -21.68 -3.04 -9.78
C SER A 348 -23.02 -2.32 -9.92
N ASP A 349 -23.97 -2.66 -9.04
CA ASP A 349 -25.29 -2.01 -9.02
C ASP A 349 -25.17 -0.49 -8.82
N ALA A 350 -24.24 -0.05 -7.97
CA ALA A 350 -23.95 1.37 -7.75
C ALA A 350 -23.46 2.07 -9.03
N PHE A 351 -22.59 1.40 -9.82
CA PHE A 351 -22.14 1.94 -11.11
C PHE A 351 -23.30 2.07 -12.09
N MET A 352 -24.12 1.04 -12.23
CA MET A 352 -25.28 1.04 -13.12
C MET A 352 -26.33 2.09 -12.68
N ALA A 353 -26.55 2.24 -11.37
CA ALA A 353 -27.45 3.24 -10.83
C ALA A 353 -26.96 4.67 -11.12
N CYS A 354 -25.66 4.95 -10.92
CA CYS A 354 -25.05 6.24 -11.29
C CYS A 354 -25.20 6.53 -12.78
N LEU A 355 -24.89 5.56 -13.62
CA LEU A 355 -24.94 5.67 -15.08
C LEU A 355 -26.37 5.99 -15.55
N ASN A 356 -27.36 5.23 -15.10
CA ASN A 356 -28.77 5.43 -15.42
C ASN A 356 -29.29 6.77 -14.92
N ARG A 357 -28.91 7.17 -13.71
CA ARG A 357 -29.33 8.45 -13.13
C ARG A 357 -28.77 9.64 -13.90
N GLN A 358 -27.48 9.61 -14.24
CA GLN A 358 -26.84 10.71 -14.96
C GLN A 358 -27.38 10.88 -16.38
N LEU A 359 -27.77 9.77 -17.02
CA LEU A 359 -28.37 9.79 -18.37
C LEU A 359 -29.89 10.04 -18.38
N GLY A 360 -30.57 9.87 -17.24
CA GLY A 360 -32.01 9.94 -17.15
C GLY A 360 -32.75 8.84 -17.92
N ARG A 361 -32.06 7.77 -18.29
CA ARG A 361 -32.60 6.62 -19.06
C ARG A 361 -31.85 5.33 -18.74
N PRO A 362 -32.46 4.16 -18.90
CA PRO A 362 -31.81 2.89 -18.68
C PRO A 362 -30.69 2.65 -19.70
N VAL A 363 -29.60 2.04 -19.22
CA VAL A 363 -28.44 1.64 -20.00
C VAL A 363 -28.25 0.15 -19.84
N THR A 364 -27.88 -0.52 -20.92
CA THR A 364 -27.57 -1.94 -20.93
C THR A 364 -26.06 -2.13 -20.94
N ALA A 365 -25.55 -2.94 -20.00
CA ALA A 365 -24.17 -3.41 -20.04
C ALA A 365 -24.07 -4.57 -21.02
N VAL A 366 -23.20 -4.45 -22.00
CA VAL A 366 -22.95 -5.46 -23.04
C VAL A 366 -21.57 -6.09 -22.78
N LEU A 367 -21.56 -7.40 -22.55
CA LEU A 367 -20.31 -8.14 -22.45
C LEU A 367 -19.65 -8.24 -23.83
N GLU A 368 -18.53 -7.56 -24.05
CA GLU A 368 -17.80 -7.61 -25.33
C GLU A 368 -16.75 -8.73 -25.38
N ALA A 369 -16.10 -9.01 -24.25
CA ALA A 369 -15.10 -10.05 -24.16
C ALA A 369 -15.02 -10.63 -22.74
N GLU A 370 -14.72 -11.93 -22.67
CA GLU A 370 -14.42 -12.65 -21.43
C GLU A 370 -13.18 -13.51 -21.65
N GLU A 371 -12.11 -13.16 -20.92
CA GLU A 371 -10.76 -13.74 -21.10
C GLU A 371 -10.38 -14.71 -19.97
N GLY A 372 -11.36 -15.27 -19.29
CA GLY A 372 -11.19 -16.26 -18.22
C GLY A 372 -10.65 -15.69 -16.89
N VAL A 373 -10.00 -14.52 -16.89
CA VAL A 373 -9.51 -13.82 -15.69
C VAL A 373 -10.10 -12.42 -15.55
N PHE A 374 -10.65 -11.87 -16.63
CA PHE A 374 -11.37 -10.60 -16.64
C PHE A 374 -12.50 -10.60 -17.68
N ALA A 375 -13.44 -9.70 -17.50
CA ALA A 375 -14.52 -9.42 -18.44
C ALA A 375 -14.50 -7.95 -18.84
N VAL A 376 -14.87 -7.66 -20.09
CA VAL A 376 -14.90 -6.31 -20.69
C VAL A 376 -16.33 -5.95 -21.06
N TYR A 377 -16.80 -4.82 -20.55
CA TYR A 377 -18.15 -4.33 -20.77
C TYR A 377 -18.17 -3.00 -21.53
N ALA A 378 -19.03 -2.93 -22.54
CA ALA A 378 -19.53 -1.71 -23.15
C ALA A 378 -20.90 -1.35 -22.58
N PHE A 379 -21.31 -0.11 -22.75
CA PHE A 379 -22.60 0.37 -22.29
C PHE A 379 -23.36 1.03 -23.43
N THR A 380 -24.58 0.60 -23.65
CA THR A 380 -25.44 1.15 -24.73
C THR A 380 -26.76 1.64 -24.20
N THR A 381 -27.19 2.78 -24.75
CA THR A 381 -28.50 3.36 -24.47
C THR A 381 -29.59 2.82 -25.40
N GLU A 382 -29.21 2.06 -26.43
CA GLU A 382 -30.20 1.35 -27.23
C GLU A 382 -30.78 0.21 -26.41
N THR A 383 -32.09 0.20 -26.24
CA THR A 383 -32.80 -1.02 -25.86
C THR A 383 -32.42 -2.05 -26.91
N ALA A 384 -31.76 -3.14 -26.51
CA ALA A 384 -31.58 -4.28 -27.40
C ALA A 384 -32.98 -4.64 -27.92
N ASP A 385 -33.25 -4.19 -29.13
CA ASP A 385 -34.44 -4.59 -29.83
C ASP A 385 -34.35 -6.13 -29.91
N LYS A 386 -35.09 -6.79 -29.01
CA LYS A 386 -35.32 -8.20 -29.12
C LYS A 386 -36.10 -8.31 -30.41
N GLY A 387 -35.34 -8.45 -31.50
CA GLY A 387 -35.91 -8.87 -32.77
C GLY A 387 -36.70 -10.13 -32.51
N ASP A 388 -37.97 -9.96 -32.18
CA ASP A 388 -38.99 -10.98 -32.37
C ASP A 388 -39.05 -11.23 -33.87
N GLY A 389 -37.99 -11.86 -34.37
CA GLY A 389 -37.99 -12.58 -35.62
C GLY A 389 -38.84 -13.82 -35.46
N ASN A 390 -40.14 -13.60 -35.51
CA ASN A 390 -41.06 -14.70 -35.73
C ASN A 390 -41.14 -14.94 -37.26
N PRO A 391 -40.78 -16.11 -37.77
CA PRO A 391 -40.96 -16.50 -39.17
C PRO A 391 -42.43 -16.73 -39.52
#